data_1e8245521d7ffd387f904de1ad58b70e
#
_entry.id   1e8245521d7ffd387f904de1ad58b70e
#
_cell.length_a   1.000
_cell.length_b   1.000
_cell.length_c   1.000
_cell.angle_alpha   90.00
_cell.angle_beta   90.00
_cell.angle_gamma   90.00
#
_symmetry.space_group_name_H-M   'P 1'
#
loop_
_entity.id
_entity.type
_entity.pdbx_description
1 polymer ?
#
loop_
_entity_poly.entity_id
_entity_poly.type
_entity_poly.pdbx_seq_one_letter_code
_entity_poly.pdbx_strand_id
1 'polypeptide(L)'
;MSVSTSYPGIYIQELPSSSHAIVPAPTSIAAFVGYSHPYQTATFGKAVQIFSFTDYQTYFGGLFSSGITDASLPRAVYQFFLNGGSTAWVVGLQPGLFGGTDGPARLGPGGVYPTLTIATTGGSLVFSSLQPIDSVTPSIRLTNVRTSGTVFDVIVTYGTQIETYRGITLPVGTKPAPTDPNVMINGISKLVTVAAGSGGYGTSYTAPNTAPAWVDVTATSQATGYSTGYSADDFLGNSSTPGIFEPNSTLDNVEIFNLLLIPGITDNAVVSAALAFAERKRAFCIIDPPPQAPAVAVPPPAKPPQPQPIIDWVDPPTAGSYMLPESQNGALYFPYLLSTDPVTGNVIPMAPSGFVAGIYAATDASRGVWKAPAGLATNVLNTTGPVSSGIMNDQQQGVLNLQSINCLRAFSGVGTVVWGARTLVAANPAYQQWMYVPVRRLTLFIEQTLLANLRWVVFEPNDEPLWVAITSSISAFMLSLFRQGALQGSTPSDAFQVKCDSTTTSPADQAIGIVNIVVAFAPLKPAEFVVVQIAQLAGQTAGA
;
A
#
# COMPACT_ATOMS: atom_id res chain seq x y z
N MET A 1 3.52 47.45 -19.85
CA MET A 1 4.22 48.53 -20.64
C MET A 1 3.38 48.80 -21.88
N SER A 2 3.04 50.03 -22.17
CA SER A 2 2.34 50.35 -23.40
C SER A 2 3.26 50.17 -24.60
N VAL A 3 2.81 49.50 -25.65
CA VAL A 3 3.55 49.36 -26.91
C VAL A 3 3.53 50.73 -27.60
N SER A 4 4.70 51.32 -27.84
CA SER A 4 4.81 52.57 -28.60
C SER A 4 4.66 52.23 -30.10
N THR A 5 3.54 52.68 -30.69
CA THR A 5 3.28 52.50 -32.12
C THR A 5 3.84 53.67 -32.93
N SER A 6 4.79 53.43 -33.81
CA SER A 6 5.48 54.47 -34.59
C SER A 6 5.41 54.33 -36.12
N TYR A 7 5.00 53.17 -36.64
CA TYR A 7 4.86 52.88 -38.07
C TYR A 7 3.68 51.93 -38.34
N PRO A 8 3.09 51.92 -39.51
CA PRO A 8 2.05 50.94 -39.86
C PRO A 8 2.66 49.53 -39.88
N GLY A 9 2.21 48.65 -38.95
CA GLY A 9 2.77 47.30 -38.83
C GLY A 9 2.03 46.50 -37.72
N ILE A 10 2.43 45.25 -37.56
CA ILE A 10 1.94 44.37 -36.51
C ILE A 10 2.82 44.56 -35.27
N TYR A 11 2.20 44.90 -34.16
CA TYR A 11 2.86 45.04 -32.87
C TYR A 11 2.48 43.86 -31.99
N ILE A 12 3.46 43.12 -31.49
CA ILE A 12 3.28 42.00 -30.58
C ILE A 12 3.50 42.51 -29.16
N GLN A 13 2.51 42.37 -28.33
CA GLN A 13 2.62 42.64 -26.91
C GLN A 13 2.38 41.34 -26.14
N GLU A 14 3.35 40.90 -25.39
CA GLU A 14 3.18 39.82 -24.42
C GLU A 14 2.42 40.39 -23.23
N LEU A 15 1.19 39.91 -23.06
CA LEU A 15 0.40 40.15 -21.84
C LEU A 15 0.65 39.00 -20.87
N PRO A 16 0.91 39.29 -19.57
CA PRO A 16 0.96 38.22 -18.59
C PRO A 16 -0.36 37.41 -18.64
N SER A 17 -0.27 36.13 -18.86
CA SER A 17 -1.44 35.26 -18.86
C SER A 17 -2.06 35.27 -17.46
N SER A 18 -3.26 35.81 -17.34
CA SER A 18 -4.12 35.69 -16.13
C SER A 18 -4.89 34.38 -16.10
N SER A 19 -4.64 33.47 -17.04
CA SER A 19 -5.32 32.18 -17.05
C SER A 19 -4.77 31.27 -15.97
N HIS A 20 -5.55 31.04 -14.93
CA HIS A 20 -5.26 30.07 -13.89
C HIS A 20 -5.65 28.66 -14.39
N ALA A 21 -4.74 28.04 -15.18
CA ALA A 21 -4.95 26.69 -15.69
C ALA A 21 -4.94 25.69 -14.54
N ILE A 22 -5.99 24.86 -14.45
CA ILE A 22 -6.07 23.79 -13.44
C ILE A 22 -5.22 22.61 -13.91
N VAL A 23 -4.22 22.25 -13.09
CA VAL A 23 -3.40 21.07 -13.28
C VAL A 23 -4.03 19.88 -12.57
N PRO A 24 -4.35 18.78 -13.28
CA PRO A 24 -4.91 17.59 -12.65
C PRO A 24 -4.03 17.07 -11.51
N ALA A 25 -4.64 16.74 -10.37
CA ALA A 25 -3.94 16.09 -9.26
C ALA A 25 -3.56 14.65 -9.63
N PRO A 26 -2.56 14.04 -8.98
CA PRO A 26 -2.31 12.61 -9.12
C PRO A 26 -3.50 11.79 -8.61
N THR A 27 -3.64 10.53 -9.07
CA THR A 27 -4.77 9.66 -8.71
C THR A 27 -4.35 8.37 -8.00
N SER A 28 -3.07 7.99 -8.07
CA SER A 28 -2.59 6.66 -7.67
C SER A 28 -1.38 6.68 -6.71
N ILE A 29 -1.14 7.79 -6.02
CA ILE A 29 -0.17 7.82 -4.93
C ILE A 29 -0.74 7.03 -3.77
N ALA A 30 -0.08 5.92 -3.38
CA ALA A 30 -0.50 5.08 -2.29
C ALA A 30 0.14 5.53 -0.96
N ALA A 31 -0.58 5.37 0.16
CA ALA A 31 -0.05 5.50 1.51
C ALA A 31 -0.19 4.14 2.21
N PHE A 32 0.92 3.58 2.62
CA PHE A 32 0.99 2.30 3.33
C PHE A 32 1.32 2.52 4.80
N VAL A 33 0.59 1.87 5.69
CA VAL A 33 0.85 1.88 7.13
C VAL A 33 0.89 0.44 7.63
N GLY A 34 1.96 0.05 8.33
CA GLY A 34 2.10 -1.29 8.88
C GLY A 34 3.49 -1.57 9.40
N TYR A 35 3.71 -2.79 9.89
CA TYR A 35 5.00 -3.18 10.45
C TYR A 35 6.07 -3.33 9.36
N SER A 36 7.20 -2.66 9.57
CA SER A 36 8.37 -2.72 8.70
C SER A 36 9.47 -3.57 9.34
N HIS A 37 10.58 -3.75 8.63
CA HIS A 37 11.67 -4.61 9.07
C HIS A 37 12.19 -4.21 10.44
N PRO A 38 12.13 -5.09 11.47
CA PRO A 38 12.39 -4.72 12.87
C PRO A 38 13.82 -4.24 13.14
N TYR A 39 14.80 -4.67 12.33
CA TYR A 39 16.21 -4.35 12.54
C TYR A 39 16.78 -3.30 11.57
N GLN A 40 16.21 -3.18 10.36
CA GLN A 40 16.79 -2.39 9.28
C GLN A 40 15.98 -1.14 8.91
N THR A 41 14.84 -0.91 9.55
CA THR A 41 14.06 0.32 9.34
C THR A 41 14.79 1.53 9.90
N ALA A 42 15.06 2.51 9.05
CA ALA A 42 15.82 3.70 9.43
C ALA A 42 15.07 4.57 10.45
N THR A 43 13.76 4.76 10.25
CA THR A 43 12.91 5.55 11.16
C THR A 43 11.50 4.96 11.21
N PHE A 44 11.06 4.62 12.43
CA PHE A 44 9.69 4.19 12.66
C PHE A 44 8.73 5.37 12.89
N GLY A 45 7.45 5.21 12.54
CA GLY A 45 6.40 6.19 12.76
C GLY A 45 6.52 7.47 11.91
N LYS A 46 7.38 7.49 10.89
CA LYS A 46 7.53 8.64 9.97
C LYS A 46 7.10 8.27 8.57
N ALA A 47 6.37 9.18 7.91
CA ALA A 47 6.02 9.03 6.52
C ALA A 47 7.23 9.32 5.62
N VAL A 48 7.61 8.36 4.78
CA VAL A 48 8.69 8.47 3.82
C VAL A 48 8.14 8.20 2.43
N GLN A 49 8.43 9.08 1.49
CA GLN A 49 8.06 8.88 0.08
C GLN A 49 9.06 7.98 -0.61
N ILE A 50 8.54 7.04 -1.39
CA ILE A 50 9.32 6.09 -2.17
C ILE A 50 8.78 5.99 -3.60
N PHE A 51 9.65 5.71 -4.55
CA PHE A 51 9.33 5.62 -5.99
C PHE A 51 9.62 4.23 -6.56
N SER A 52 10.19 3.36 -5.74
CA SER A 52 10.54 1.99 -6.12
C SER A 52 10.57 1.08 -4.88
N PHE A 53 10.55 -0.23 -5.12
CA PHE A 53 10.78 -1.20 -4.05
C PHE A 53 12.24 -1.15 -3.54
N THR A 54 13.19 -0.71 -4.35
CA THR A 54 14.58 -0.47 -3.93
C THR A 54 14.68 0.65 -2.90
N ASP A 55 13.89 1.72 -3.06
CA ASP A 55 13.81 2.78 -2.04
C ASP A 55 13.23 2.21 -0.74
N TYR A 56 12.17 1.37 -0.84
CA TYR A 56 11.62 0.68 0.33
C TYR A 56 12.70 -0.14 1.05
N GLN A 57 13.51 -0.91 0.33
CA GLN A 57 14.61 -1.68 0.92
C GLN A 57 15.63 -0.78 1.63
N THR A 58 15.89 0.40 1.08
CA THR A 58 16.86 1.35 1.65
C THR A 58 16.36 1.96 2.96
N TYR A 59 15.08 2.37 3.02
CA TYR A 59 14.52 3.07 4.18
C TYR A 59 13.93 2.13 5.23
N PHE A 60 13.39 0.99 4.81
CA PHE A 60 12.60 0.09 5.65
C PHE A 60 13.17 -1.34 5.73
N GLY A 61 14.35 -1.60 5.17
CA GLY A 61 15.07 -2.87 5.28
C GLY A 61 14.56 -3.99 4.37
N GLY A 62 13.52 -3.76 3.58
CA GLY A 62 13.03 -4.75 2.60
C GLY A 62 12.15 -5.85 3.18
N LEU A 63 12.17 -7.02 2.51
CA LEU A 63 11.38 -8.18 2.89
C LEU A 63 12.04 -8.93 4.04
N PHE A 64 11.21 -9.43 4.94
CA PHE A 64 11.63 -10.30 6.05
C PHE A 64 10.59 -11.38 6.31
N SER A 65 10.96 -12.37 7.11
CA SER A 65 10.05 -13.39 7.63
C SER A 65 10.18 -13.43 9.14
N SER A 66 9.04 -13.39 9.83
CA SER A 66 8.99 -13.47 11.29
C SER A 66 7.70 -14.17 11.71
N GLY A 67 7.74 -14.96 12.76
CA GLY A 67 6.58 -15.55 13.42
C GLY A 67 5.93 -14.61 14.44
N ILE A 68 6.57 -13.50 14.74
CA ILE A 68 6.17 -12.54 15.78
C ILE A 68 5.68 -11.24 15.16
N THR A 69 6.48 -10.64 14.26
CA THR A 69 6.14 -9.37 13.61
C THR A 69 5.46 -9.64 12.29
N ASP A 70 4.27 -9.04 12.09
CA ASP A 70 3.59 -9.14 10.80
C ASP A 70 4.42 -8.53 9.67
N ALA A 71 4.57 -9.28 8.58
CA ALA A 71 5.34 -8.90 7.42
C ALA A 71 4.46 -8.61 6.19
N SER A 72 3.20 -8.23 6.40
CA SER A 72 2.26 -7.92 5.31
C SER A 72 2.61 -6.62 4.60
N LEU A 73 3.08 -5.59 5.33
CA LEU A 73 3.46 -4.31 4.74
C LEU A 73 4.55 -4.45 3.65
N PRO A 74 5.75 -5.03 3.89
CA PRO A 74 6.77 -5.14 2.86
C PRO A 74 6.32 -5.94 1.64
N ARG A 75 5.51 -6.99 1.86
CA ARG A 75 4.92 -7.80 0.78
C ARG A 75 3.91 -7.01 -0.03
N ALA A 76 3.03 -6.23 0.61
CA ALA A 76 2.05 -5.39 -0.08
C ALA A 76 2.72 -4.28 -0.90
N VAL A 77 3.75 -3.62 -0.37
CA VAL A 77 4.53 -2.62 -1.11
C VAL A 77 5.23 -3.25 -2.31
N TYR A 78 5.80 -4.45 -2.14
CA TYR A 78 6.41 -5.19 -3.26
C TYR A 78 5.38 -5.50 -4.36
N GLN A 79 4.21 -6.01 -4.00
CA GLN A 79 3.14 -6.31 -4.96
C GLN A 79 2.58 -5.05 -5.62
N PHE A 80 2.50 -3.93 -4.92
CA PHE A 80 2.07 -2.65 -5.48
C PHE A 80 2.96 -2.22 -6.66
N PHE A 81 4.28 -2.19 -6.46
CA PHE A 81 5.20 -1.81 -7.54
C PHE A 81 5.21 -2.83 -8.69
N LEU A 82 5.07 -4.12 -8.42
CA LEU A 82 4.98 -5.15 -9.47
C LEU A 82 3.71 -5.04 -10.32
N ASN A 83 2.60 -4.59 -9.74
CA ASN A 83 1.30 -4.52 -10.41
C ASN A 83 0.99 -3.14 -11.01
N GLY A 84 1.97 -2.23 -11.06
CA GLY A 84 1.85 -0.95 -11.77
C GLY A 84 1.87 0.30 -10.90
N GLY A 85 2.11 0.17 -9.61
CA GLY A 85 2.36 1.31 -8.73
C GLY A 85 3.67 2.01 -9.05
N SER A 86 3.73 3.33 -8.86
CA SER A 86 4.90 4.15 -9.18
C SER A 86 5.36 5.04 -8.03
N THR A 87 4.48 5.41 -7.14
CA THR A 87 4.77 6.34 -6.04
C THR A 87 3.97 5.93 -4.80
N ALA A 88 4.66 5.86 -3.67
CA ALA A 88 4.01 5.59 -2.40
C ALA A 88 4.63 6.38 -1.24
N TRP A 89 3.82 6.67 -0.24
CA TRP A 89 4.23 7.04 1.11
C TRP A 89 4.16 5.81 1.99
N VAL A 90 5.16 5.61 2.84
CA VAL A 90 5.18 4.48 3.76
C VAL A 90 5.42 4.97 5.17
N VAL A 91 4.62 4.48 6.10
CA VAL A 91 4.84 4.63 7.54
C VAL A 91 5.13 3.25 8.11
N GLY A 92 6.40 3.00 8.39
CA GLY A 92 6.86 1.76 9.03
C GLY A 92 6.62 1.81 10.53
N LEU A 93 5.95 0.80 11.06
CA LEU A 93 5.69 0.63 12.48
C LEU A 93 6.57 -0.48 13.07
N GLN A 94 6.70 -0.47 14.37
CA GLN A 94 7.25 -1.59 15.17
C GLN A 94 6.28 -1.91 16.31
N PRO A 95 6.21 -3.15 16.79
CA PRO A 95 5.39 -3.49 17.96
C PRO A 95 5.75 -2.62 19.17
N GLY A 96 4.73 -2.02 19.81
CA GLY A 96 4.91 -1.15 20.96
C GLY A 96 5.40 0.27 20.66
N LEU A 97 5.25 0.77 19.42
CA LEU A 97 5.72 2.09 19.01
C LEU A 97 5.21 3.23 19.89
N PHE A 98 3.95 3.17 20.32
CA PHE A 98 3.30 4.17 21.16
C PHE A 98 2.98 3.68 22.58
N GLY A 99 3.39 2.47 22.94
CA GLY A 99 3.06 1.84 24.23
C GLY A 99 4.20 1.80 25.23
N GLY A 100 3.96 2.37 26.42
CA GLY A 100 4.74 2.12 27.62
C GLY A 100 5.79 3.15 28.00
N THR A 101 6.07 3.25 29.30
CA THR A 101 7.09 4.11 29.95
C THR A 101 8.52 3.72 29.57
N ASP A 102 8.69 2.54 29.03
CA ASP A 102 9.97 2.01 28.55
C ASP A 102 9.84 1.85 27.03
N GLY A 103 10.03 2.88 26.25
CA GLY A 103 9.92 2.81 24.79
C GLY A 103 10.43 1.48 24.22
N PRO A 104 9.94 1.01 23.07
CA PRO A 104 10.24 -0.33 22.57
C PRO A 104 11.74 -0.51 22.61
N ALA A 105 12.19 -1.53 23.30
CA ALA A 105 13.59 -1.90 23.23
C ALA A 105 13.82 -2.29 21.78
N ARG A 106 14.51 -1.43 21.08
CA ARG A 106 14.80 -1.57 19.66
C ARG A 106 15.58 -2.86 19.45
N LEU A 107 14.94 -3.78 18.76
CA LEU A 107 15.69 -4.71 17.94
C LEU A 107 16.12 -3.86 16.73
N GLY A 108 17.35 -3.40 16.65
CA GLY A 108 17.77 -2.50 15.57
C GLY A 108 18.92 -1.57 15.97
N PRO A 109 19.35 -0.57 15.18
CA PRO A 109 20.57 0.20 15.46
C PRO A 109 20.63 0.68 16.91
N GLY A 110 21.52 0.06 17.73
CA GLY A 110 21.60 0.25 19.18
C GLY A 110 20.89 -0.79 20.03
N GLY A 111 20.25 -1.82 19.43
CA GLY A 111 19.61 -2.97 20.11
C GLY A 111 20.46 -4.24 20.12
N VAL A 112 19.88 -5.29 20.68
CA VAL A 112 20.55 -6.60 20.78
C VAL A 112 20.10 -7.48 19.60
N TYR A 113 21.07 -7.90 18.79
CA TYR A 113 20.83 -8.80 17.64
C TYR A 113 21.08 -10.26 18.04
N PRO A 114 20.39 -11.22 17.41
CA PRO A 114 20.80 -12.61 17.50
C PRO A 114 22.23 -12.80 17.00
N THR A 115 23.04 -13.56 17.72
CA THR A 115 24.46 -13.75 17.40
C THR A 115 24.83 -15.20 17.17
N LEU A 116 25.80 -15.40 16.28
CA LEU A 116 26.45 -16.68 16.02
C LEU A 116 27.95 -16.51 16.19
N THR A 117 28.54 -17.27 17.07
CA THR A 117 30.00 -17.22 17.32
C THR A 117 30.69 -18.39 16.63
N ILE A 118 31.62 -18.11 15.74
CA ILE A 118 32.50 -19.09 15.12
C ILE A 118 33.89 -18.96 15.72
N ALA A 119 34.32 -20.00 16.43
CA ALA A 119 35.63 -20.01 17.06
C ALA A 119 36.76 -20.05 16.03
N THR A 120 37.84 -19.33 16.34
CA THR A 120 39.12 -19.35 15.63
C THR A 120 40.23 -19.61 16.62
N THR A 121 41.46 -19.88 16.17
CA THR A 121 42.60 -20.07 17.07
C THR A 121 42.95 -18.75 17.75
N GLY A 122 42.68 -18.67 19.05
CA GLY A 122 42.97 -17.48 19.87
C GLY A 122 41.94 -16.35 19.78
N GLY A 123 40.77 -16.60 19.14
CA GLY A 123 39.71 -15.60 19.01
C GLY A 123 38.41 -16.17 18.46
N SER A 124 37.54 -15.29 17.92
CA SER A 124 36.30 -15.71 17.27
C SER A 124 35.76 -14.65 16.32
N LEU A 125 34.95 -15.12 15.35
CA LEU A 125 34.10 -14.33 14.50
C LEU A 125 32.69 -14.32 15.11
N VAL A 126 32.17 -13.16 15.46
CA VAL A 126 30.80 -13.00 15.97
C VAL A 126 29.96 -12.39 14.88
N PHE A 127 29.06 -13.18 14.32
CA PHE A 127 28.09 -12.73 13.36
C PHE A 127 26.81 -12.29 14.08
N SER A 128 26.27 -11.15 13.72
CA SER A 128 24.96 -10.67 14.20
C SER A 128 23.97 -10.70 13.03
N SER A 129 22.81 -11.32 13.23
CA SER A 129 21.77 -11.38 12.19
C SER A 129 21.08 -10.04 12.04
N LEU A 130 20.99 -9.54 10.82
CA LEU A 130 20.17 -8.39 10.45
C LEU A 130 18.74 -8.80 10.12
N GLN A 131 18.44 -10.10 10.11
CA GLN A 131 17.12 -10.67 9.84
C GLN A 131 16.57 -11.34 11.11
N PRO A 132 15.22 -11.35 11.31
CA PRO A 132 14.60 -12.14 12.37
C PRO A 132 14.96 -13.63 12.22
N ILE A 133 15.19 -14.33 13.33
CA ILE A 133 15.54 -15.76 13.32
C ILE A 133 14.45 -16.67 13.89
N ASP A 134 13.29 -16.10 14.22
CA ASP A 134 12.16 -16.78 14.86
C ASP A 134 11.36 -17.69 13.90
N SER A 135 11.42 -17.44 12.58
CA SER A 135 10.77 -18.28 11.58
C SER A 135 11.71 -18.84 10.53
N VAL A 136 12.79 -18.12 10.20
CA VAL A 136 13.84 -18.54 9.28
C VAL A 136 15.19 -18.35 9.95
N THR A 137 15.94 -19.42 10.12
CA THR A 137 17.26 -19.35 10.74
C THR A 137 18.34 -19.14 9.66
N PRO A 138 19.14 -18.06 9.71
CA PRO A 138 20.26 -17.88 8.80
C PRO A 138 21.30 -18.97 8.97
N SER A 139 21.93 -19.41 7.89
CA SER A 139 23.10 -20.26 8.01
C SER A 139 24.36 -19.53 7.54
N ILE A 140 25.46 -19.70 8.27
CA ILE A 140 26.77 -19.14 7.93
C ILE A 140 27.73 -20.29 7.76
N ARG A 141 28.34 -20.35 6.59
CA ARG A 141 29.30 -21.41 6.22
C ARG A 141 30.60 -20.78 5.75
N LEU A 142 31.69 -21.17 6.40
CA LEU A 142 33.05 -20.86 5.96
C LEU A 142 33.51 -21.99 5.04
N THR A 143 33.90 -21.66 3.83
CA THR A 143 34.30 -22.62 2.80
C THR A 143 35.64 -22.23 2.18
N ASN A 144 36.20 -23.07 1.34
CA ASN A 144 37.47 -22.81 0.64
C ASN A 144 38.58 -22.34 1.57
N VAL A 145 38.71 -22.99 2.74
CA VAL A 145 39.71 -22.65 3.73
C VAL A 145 41.10 -22.88 3.17
N ARG A 146 41.94 -21.84 3.13
CA ARG A 146 43.26 -21.81 2.50
C ARG A 146 44.30 -21.20 3.47
N THR A 147 45.56 -21.30 3.07
CA THR A 147 46.69 -20.65 3.78
C THR A 147 46.64 -20.97 5.27
N SER A 148 46.61 -22.30 5.60
CA SER A 148 46.56 -22.79 6.99
C SER A 148 45.42 -22.19 7.84
N GLY A 149 44.26 -21.89 7.22
CA GLY A 149 43.09 -21.39 7.92
C GLY A 149 42.98 -19.85 8.01
N THR A 150 43.91 -19.11 7.41
CA THR A 150 43.89 -17.63 7.48
C THR A 150 43.03 -17.01 6.39
N VAL A 151 42.70 -17.73 5.28
CA VAL A 151 41.89 -17.27 4.17
C VAL A 151 40.73 -18.24 3.92
N PHE A 152 39.51 -17.72 3.81
CA PHE A 152 38.30 -18.51 3.54
C PHE A 152 37.24 -17.69 2.81
N ASP A 153 36.22 -18.35 2.34
CA ASP A 153 35.03 -17.72 1.79
C ASP A 153 33.88 -17.86 2.80
N VAL A 154 33.04 -16.83 2.92
CA VAL A 154 31.84 -16.84 3.77
C VAL A 154 30.61 -16.89 2.88
N ILE A 155 29.74 -17.86 3.13
CA ILE A 155 28.43 -17.98 2.51
C ILE A 155 27.39 -17.79 3.60
N VAL A 156 26.51 -16.82 3.42
CA VAL A 156 25.36 -16.54 4.29
C VAL A 156 24.10 -16.86 3.53
N THR A 157 23.21 -17.64 4.15
CA THR A 157 21.89 -17.97 3.54
C THR A 157 20.78 -17.60 4.53
N TYR A 158 19.69 -17.04 3.99
CA TYR A 158 18.46 -16.77 4.73
C TYR A 158 17.27 -17.10 3.83
N GLY A 159 16.62 -18.23 4.09
CA GLY A 159 15.63 -18.77 3.17
C GLY A 159 16.23 -19.03 1.78
N THR A 160 15.73 -18.34 0.77
CA THR A 160 16.23 -18.40 -0.61
C THR A 160 17.29 -17.35 -0.93
N GLN A 161 17.55 -16.41 -0.02
CA GLN A 161 18.59 -15.39 -0.21
C GLN A 161 19.96 -15.97 0.11
N ILE A 162 20.93 -15.73 -0.76
CA ILE A 162 22.31 -16.22 -0.61
C ILE A 162 23.27 -15.07 -0.89
N GLU A 163 24.17 -14.82 0.05
CA GLU A 163 25.28 -13.88 -0.10
C GLU A 163 26.61 -14.65 -0.02
N THR A 164 27.57 -14.30 -0.86
CA THR A 164 28.88 -14.97 -0.89
C THR A 164 30.00 -13.95 -0.89
N TYR A 165 30.86 -14.04 0.14
CA TYR A 165 32.03 -13.20 0.31
C TYR A 165 33.29 -14.05 0.15
N ARG A 166 34.11 -13.74 -0.86
CA ARG A 166 35.25 -14.58 -1.24
C ARG A 166 36.57 -13.97 -0.80
N GLY A 167 37.49 -14.83 -0.33
CA GLY A 167 38.83 -14.43 0.01
C GLY A 167 38.93 -13.54 1.26
N ILE A 168 38.04 -13.75 2.23
CA ILE A 168 38.13 -13.09 3.53
C ILE A 168 39.37 -13.58 4.22
N THR A 169 40.15 -12.63 4.79
CA THR A 169 41.40 -12.89 5.47
C THR A 169 41.27 -12.50 6.93
N LEU A 170 41.68 -13.37 7.86
CA LEU A 170 41.74 -13.00 9.27
C LEU A 170 42.81 -11.90 9.47
N PRO A 171 42.46 -10.79 10.16
CA PRO A 171 43.36 -9.66 10.33
C PRO A 171 44.65 -10.04 11.03
N VAL A 172 45.77 -9.59 10.46
CA VAL A 172 47.09 -9.72 11.09
C VAL A 172 47.58 -8.32 11.46
N GLY A 173 47.61 -8.01 12.73
CA GLY A 173 48.01 -6.70 13.23
C GLY A 173 46.86 -5.74 13.47
N THR A 174 47.17 -4.44 13.62
CA THR A 174 46.21 -3.41 14.05
C THR A 174 45.63 -2.56 12.92
N LYS A 175 46.11 -2.72 11.69
CA LYS A 175 45.61 -1.96 10.54
C LYS A 175 44.56 -2.77 9.77
N PRO A 176 43.37 -2.18 9.48
CA PRO A 176 42.37 -2.84 8.65
C PRO A 176 42.89 -3.11 7.24
N ALA A 177 42.67 -4.35 6.77
CA ALA A 177 42.93 -4.73 5.36
C ALA A 177 41.60 -4.77 4.57
N PRO A 178 41.65 -4.54 3.26
CA PRO A 178 40.45 -4.61 2.41
C PRO A 178 39.74 -5.98 2.45
N THR A 179 40.45 -7.03 2.83
CA THR A 179 39.95 -8.41 2.89
C THR A 179 39.52 -8.82 4.31
N ASP A 180 39.55 -7.91 5.28
CA ASP A 180 39.10 -8.20 6.64
C ASP A 180 37.59 -8.48 6.67
N PRO A 181 37.13 -9.38 7.58
CA PRO A 181 35.72 -9.77 7.64
C PRO A 181 34.76 -8.59 7.76
N ASN A 182 35.06 -7.63 8.65
CA ASN A 182 34.25 -6.45 8.88
C ASN A 182 34.22 -5.51 7.68
N VAL A 183 35.29 -5.39 6.91
CA VAL A 183 35.36 -4.53 5.72
C VAL A 183 34.58 -5.15 4.55
N MET A 184 34.66 -6.47 4.42
CA MET A 184 33.99 -7.18 3.31
C MET A 184 32.50 -7.45 3.54
N ILE A 185 32.04 -7.47 4.78
CA ILE A 185 30.67 -7.88 5.14
C ILE A 185 29.84 -6.68 5.63
N ASN A 186 30.39 -5.89 6.57
CA ASN A 186 29.61 -4.83 7.22
C ASN A 186 29.26 -3.70 6.25
N GLY A 187 27.98 -3.32 6.20
CA GLY A 187 27.46 -2.31 5.30
C GLY A 187 27.25 -2.80 3.84
N ILE A 188 27.69 -4.03 3.52
CA ILE A 188 27.47 -4.68 2.22
C ILE A 188 26.39 -5.76 2.37
N SER A 189 26.53 -6.64 3.37
CA SER A 189 25.52 -7.66 3.67
C SER A 189 24.19 -7.05 4.11
N LYS A 190 23.09 -7.63 3.61
CA LYS A 190 21.72 -7.37 4.09
C LYS A 190 21.26 -8.41 5.11
N LEU A 191 22.06 -9.44 5.33
CA LEU A 191 21.68 -10.57 6.18
C LEU A 191 22.40 -10.55 7.53
N VAL A 192 23.68 -10.14 7.54
CA VAL A 192 24.52 -10.21 8.76
C VAL A 192 25.51 -9.04 8.85
N THR A 193 25.98 -8.80 10.07
CA THR A 193 27.22 -8.08 10.33
C THR A 193 28.19 -9.00 11.03
N VAL A 194 29.49 -8.69 11.04
CA VAL A 194 30.52 -9.46 11.70
C VAL A 194 31.43 -8.58 12.57
N ALA A 195 31.76 -9.04 13.73
CA ALA A 195 32.68 -8.39 14.65
C ALA A 195 33.69 -9.41 15.23
N ALA A 196 34.80 -8.91 15.76
CA ALA A 196 35.71 -9.71 16.56
C ALA A 196 35.07 -10.06 17.90
N GLY A 197 35.21 -11.30 18.34
CA GLY A 197 34.79 -11.70 19.66
C GLY A 197 35.91 -11.55 20.71
N SER A 198 35.76 -12.25 21.82
CA SER A 198 36.78 -12.28 22.87
C SER A 198 38.10 -12.86 22.32
N GLY A 199 39.21 -12.14 22.49
CA GLY A 199 40.51 -12.50 21.91
C GLY A 199 40.72 -12.01 20.46
N GLY A 200 39.82 -11.17 19.90
CA GLY A 200 39.93 -10.66 18.54
C GLY A 200 39.41 -11.65 17.51
N TYR A 201 39.77 -11.45 16.24
CA TYR A 201 39.39 -12.36 15.14
C TYR A 201 40.15 -13.70 15.15
N GLY A 202 41.24 -13.83 15.99
CA GLY A 202 42.12 -14.97 16.00
C GLY A 202 43.06 -15.06 14.82
N THR A 203 43.82 -16.14 14.74
CA THR A 203 44.90 -16.32 13.73
C THR A 203 44.61 -17.33 12.65
N SER A 204 43.75 -18.31 12.90
CA SER A 204 43.35 -19.32 11.90
C SER A 204 41.98 -19.91 12.23
N TYR A 205 41.27 -20.31 11.20
CA TYR A 205 40.00 -21.02 11.31
C TYR A 205 40.19 -22.51 11.02
N THR A 206 39.66 -23.32 11.90
CA THR A 206 39.51 -24.76 11.71
C THR A 206 38.02 -25.09 11.85
N ALA A 207 37.47 -25.84 10.91
CA ALA A 207 36.05 -26.20 10.95
C ALA A 207 35.73 -26.96 12.26
N PRO A 208 34.76 -26.51 13.05
CA PRO A 208 34.39 -27.16 14.31
C PRO A 208 33.69 -28.51 14.03
N ASN A 209 33.81 -29.44 14.96
CA ASN A 209 33.12 -30.74 14.89
C ASN A 209 31.61 -30.63 15.07
N THR A 210 31.12 -29.57 15.69
CA THR A 210 29.71 -29.27 15.87
C THR A 210 29.38 -27.92 15.22
N ALA A 211 28.26 -27.85 14.47
CA ALA A 211 27.83 -26.60 13.90
C ALA A 211 27.51 -25.58 14.99
N PRO A 212 28.03 -24.34 14.90
CA PRO A 212 27.71 -23.29 15.86
C PRO A 212 26.20 -22.96 15.76
N ALA A 213 25.60 -22.66 16.91
CA ALA A 213 24.17 -22.30 17.01
C ALA A 213 23.99 -20.81 17.23
N TRP A 214 22.91 -20.28 16.72
CA TRP A 214 22.47 -18.91 16.98
C TRP A 214 22.03 -18.78 18.45
N VAL A 215 22.48 -17.72 19.08
CA VAL A 215 21.94 -17.28 20.37
C VAL A 215 20.83 -16.31 20.08
N ASP A 216 19.59 -16.76 20.32
CA ASP A 216 18.41 -15.93 20.14
C ASP A 216 18.22 -15.04 21.37
N VAL A 217 18.45 -13.76 21.19
CA VAL A 217 18.23 -12.75 22.24
C VAL A 217 16.77 -12.29 22.31
N THR A 218 15.95 -12.60 21.31
CA THR A 218 14.51 -12.30 21.36
C THR A 218 13.80 -13.15 22.39
N ALA A 219 14.19 -14.42 22.59
CA ALA A 219 13.66 -15.28 23.64
C ALA A 219 13.98 -14.73 25.04
N THR A 220 15.16 -14.13 25.22
CA THR A 220 15.55 -13.49 26.48
C THR A 220 14.84 -12.14 26.68
N SER A 221 14.59 -11.42 25.59
CA SER A 221 13.90 -10.13 25.59
C SER A 221 12.40 -10.28 25.84
N GLN A 222 11.76 -11.34 25.34
CA GLN A 222 10.36 -11.67 25.66
C GLN A 222 10.14 -11.86 27.15
N ALA A 223 11.13 -12.40 27.87
CA ALA A 223 11.09 -12.52 29.33
C ALA A 223 11.13 -11.18 30.07
N THR A 224 11.52 -10.09 29.41
CA THR A 224 11.63 -8.73 29.97
C THR A 224 10.50 -7.77 29.56
N GLY A 225 9.40 -8.29 28.99
CA GLY A 225 8.18 -7.48 28.75
C GLY A 225 8.13 -6.77 27.41
N TYR A 226 8.80 -7.28 26.37
CA TYR A 226 8.63 -6.79 25.02
C TYR A 226 7.21 -7.03 24.52
N SER A 227 6.58 -5.99 23.98
CA SER A 227 5.37 -6.12 23.20
C SER A 227 5.72 -6.83 21.87
N THR A 228 5.34 -8.09 21.75
CA THR A 228 5.54 -8.89 20.54
C THR A 228 4.22 -9.04 19.81
N GLY A 229 4.26 -8.87 18.50
CA GLY A 229 3.08 -9.02 17.65
C GLY A 229 2.30 -7.72 17.44
N TYR A 230 1.08 -7.88 16.94
CA TYR A 230 0.16 -6.79 16.61
C TYR A 230 -0.42 -6.14 17.87
N SER A 231 -0.49 -4.79 17.86
CA SER A 231 -1.29 -4.01 18.79
C SER A 231 -2.04 -2.89 18.04
N ALA A 232 -3.31 -2.69 18.34
CA ALA A 232 -4.08 -1.57 17.80
C ALA A 232 -3.46 -0.21 18.18
N ASP A 233 -2.86 -0.11 19.37
CA ASP A 233 -2.21 1.11 19.85
C ASP A 233 -1.02 1.54 18.98
N ASP A 234 -0.37 0.61 18.26
CA ASP A 234 0.71 0.95 17.31
C ASP A 234 0.21 1.78 16.11
N PHE A 235 -1.08 1.77 15.85
CA PHE A 235 -1.75 2.55 14.81
C PHE A 235 -2.51 3.75 15.39
N LEU A 236 -3.23 3.53 16.49
CA LEU A 236 -4.15 4.49 17.08
C LEU A 236 -3.48 5.44 18.08
N GLY A 237 -2.26 5.08 18.52
CA GLY A 237 -1.59 5.81 19.60
C GLY A 237 -2.20 5.53 20.96
N ASN A 238 -1.85 6.35 21.94
CA ASN A 238 -2.34 6.25 23.30
C ASN A 238 -2.69 7.64 23.85
N SER A 239 -3.09 7.72 25.14
CA SER A 239 -3.47 8.98 25.79
C SER A 239 -2.37 10.06 25.78
N SER A 240 -1.12 9.70 25.54
CA SER A 240 0.05 10.60 25.60
C SER A 240 0.66 10.89 24.24
N THR A 241 0.47 10.00 23.27
CA THR A 241 1.07 10.07 21.92
C THR A 241 0.01 9.81 20.87
N PRO A 242 -0.27 10.78 19.97
CA PRO A 242 -1.28 10.61 18.93
C PRO A 242 -0.87 9.52 17.94
N GLY A 243 -1.85 8.77 17.46
CA GLY A 243 -1.66 7.72 16.46
C GLY A 243 -1.39 8.23 15.06
N ILE A 244 -1.25 7.27 14.12
CA ILE A 244 -0.91 7.59 12.72
C ILE A 244 -2.07 8.30 11.99
N PHE A 245 -3.31 8.03 12.37
CA PHE A 245 -4.52 8.58 11.73
C PHE A 245 -5.06 9.85 12.41
N GLU A 246 -4.39 10.32 13.46
CA GLU A 246 -4.79 11.50 14.19
C GLU A 246 -4.38 12.82 13.49
N PRO A 247 -5.04 13.95 13.78
CA PRO A 247 -4.63 15.26 13.30
C PRO A 247 -3.17 15.58 13.67
N ASN A 248 -2.44 16.21 12.75
CA ASN A 248 -1.03 16.56 12.88
C ASN A 248 -0.08 15.36 12.99
N SER A 249 -0.54 14.15 12.71
CA SER A 249 0.33 12.99 12.60
C SER A 249 1.29 13.11 11.40
N THR A 250 2.30 12.24 11.37
CA THR A 250 3.28 12.21 10.26
C THR A 250 2.61 12.03 8.90
N LEU A 251 1.55 11.20 8.82
CA LEU A 251 0.81 10.95 7.60
C LEU A 251 -0.19 12.08 7.29
N ASP A 252 -0.73 12.74 8.31
CA ASP A 252 -1.63 13.89 8.13
C ASP A 252 -0.89 15.09 7.50
N ASN A 253 0.39 15.24 7.79
CA ASN A 253 1.24 16.29 7.21
C ASN A 253 1.64 16.02 5.74
N VAL A 254 1.38 14.84 5.20
CA VAL A 254 1.56 14.56 3.77
C VAL A 254 0.52 15.34 2.97
N GLU A 255 0.99 16.15 2.01
CA GLU A 255 0.11 17.04 1.25
C GLU A 255 -0.94 16.27 0.45
N ILE A 256 -0.51 15.22 -0.28
CA ILE A 256 -1.40 14.43 -1.13
C ILE A 256 -1.01 12.95 -1.16
N PHE A 257 -1.99 12.11 -0.99
CA PHE A 257 -2.04 10.71 -1.39
C PHE A 257 -3.48 10.35 -1.76
N ASN A 258 -3.68 9.32 -2.56
CA ASN A 258 -4.98 8.99 -3.13
C ASN A 258 -5.53 7.66 -2.62
N LEU A 259 -4.63 6.73 -2.26
CA LEU A 259 -4.96 5.40 -1.77
C LEU A 259 -4.38 5.21 -0.37
N LEU A 260 -5.16 4.66 0.55
CA LEU A 260 -4.70 4.30 1.90
C LEU A 260 -4.79 2.79 2.07
N LEU A 261 -3.71 2.18 2.57
CA LEU A 261 -3.60 0.76 2.80
C LEU A 261 -3.01 0.47 4.18
N ILE A 262 -3.62 -0.49 4.87
CA ILE A 262 -3.17 -1.08 6.14
C ILE A 262 -3.05 -2.60 5.96
N PRO A 263 -2.03 -3.08 5.23
CA PRO A 263 -1.98 -4.45 4.74
C PRO A 263 -2.07 -5.49 5.85
N GLY A 264 -3.00 -6.46 5.71
CA GLY A 264 -3.19 -7.56 6.65
C GLY A 264 -3.86 -7.19 7.97
N ILE A 265 -4.14 -5.91 8.21
CA ILE A 265 -4.78 -5.44 9.46
C ILE A 265 -6.29 -5.46 9.30
N THR A 266 -6.95 -6.19 10.19
CA THR A 266 -8.40 -6.41 10.19
C THR A 266 -9.07 -5.98 11.50
N ASP A 267 -8.30 -5.36 12.38
CA ASP A 267 -8.81 -4.82 13.64
C ASP A 267 -9.82 -3.70 13.37
N ASN A 268 -10.98 -3.79 14.01
CA ASN A 268 -12.09 -2.89 13.83
C ASN A 268 -11.74 -1.42 14.10
N ALA A 269 -11.11 -1.15 15.24
CA ALA A 269 -10.81 0.20 15.65
C ALA A 269 -9.82 0.85 14.67
N VAL A 270 -8.82 0.08 14.23
CA VAL A 270 -7.82 0.55 13.25
C VAL A 270 -8.44 0.78 11.88
N VAL A 271 -9.28 -0.15 11.39
CA VAL A 271 -9.98 0.00 10.10
C VAL A 271 -10.92 1.21 10.13
N SER A 272 -11.66 1.40 11.23
CA SER A 272 -12.57 2.55 11.40
C SER A 272 -11.80 3.88 11.40
N ALA A 273 -10.69 3.95 12.11
CA ALA A 273 -9.83 5.15 12.14
C ALA A 273 -9.20 5.43 10.77
N ALA A 274 -8.74 4.40 10.06
CA ALA A 274 -8.20 4.52 8.70
C ALA A 274 -9.24 5.04 7.70
N LEU A 275 -10.48 4.56 7.77
CA LEU A 275 -11.59 5.03 6.91
C LEU A 275 -11.93 6.50 7.20
N ALA A 276 -12.06 6.88 8.47
CA ALA A 276 -12.30 8.27 8.87
C ALA A 276 -11.15 9.21 8.42
N PHE A 277 -9.92 8.73 8.54
CA PHE A 277 -8.75 9.46 8.07
C PHE A 277 -8.73 9.60 6.54
N ALA A 278 -9.06 8.53 5.80
CA ALA A 278 -9.17 8.57 4.35
C ALA A 278 -10.22 9.58 3.88
N GLU A 279 -11.37 9.66 4.56
CA GLU A 279 -12.40 10.65 4.27
C GLU A 279 -11.88 12.08 4.49
N ARG A 280 -11.22 12.36 5.61
CA ARG A 280 -10.61 13.66 5.92
C ARG A 280 -9.57 14.08 4.88
N LYS A 281 -8.73 13.15 4.43
CA LYS A 281 -7.66 13.37 3.44
C LYS A 281 -8.15 13.30 1.98
N ARG A 282 -9.43 13.03 1.73
CA ARG A 282 -9.98 12.78 0.39
C ARG A 282 -9.25 11.64 -0.34
N ALA A 283 -8.87 10.62 0.41
CA ALA A 283 -8.25 9.40 -0.08
C ALA A 283 -9.25 8.25 -0.11
N PHE A 284 -8.88 7.15 -0.75
CA PHE A 284 -9.69 5.94 -0.86
C PHE A 284 -8.97 4.77 -0.17
N CYS A 285 -9.62 4.12 0.79
CA CYS A 285 -9.05 3.03 1.57
C CYS A 285 -9.31 1.68 0.88
N ILE A 286 -8.26 0.86 0.72
CA ILE A 286 -8.34 -0.52 0.24
C ILE A 286 -8.16 -1.45 1.43
N ILE A 287 -9.19 -2.24 1.75
CA ILE A 287 -9.27 -3.05 2.96
C ILE A 287 -9.05 -4.51 2.62
N ASP A 288 -8.24 -5.17 3.45
CA ASP A 288 -8.00 -6.60 3.39
C ASP A 288 -9.04 -7.38 4.24
N PRO A 289 -9.42 -8.59 3.81
CA PRO A 289 -10.27 -9.48 4.59
C PRO A 289 -9.44 -10.14 5.71
N PRO A 290 -10.09 -10.74 6.73
CA PRO A 290 -9.38 -11.59 7.67
C PRO A 290 -8.67 -12.74 6.94
N PRO A 291 -7.44 -13.10 7.36
CA PRO A 291 -6.78 -14.28 6.84
C PRO A 291 -7.65 -15.50 7.21
N GLN A 292 -8.17 -16.20 6.20
CA GLN A 292 -8.94 -17.41 6.43
C GLN A 292 -7.98 -18.51 6.88
N ALA A 293 -8.08 -18.90 8.15
CA ALA A 293 -7.49 -20.15 8.58
C ALA A 293 -8.02 -21.27 7.67
N PRO A 294 -7.18 -22.26 7.27
CA PRO A 294 -7.65 -23.41 6.54
C PRO A 294 -8.86 -23.98 7.29
N ALA A 295 -9.96 -24.20 6.59
CA ALA A 295 -11.15 -24.79 7.18
C ALA A 295 -10.70 -26.01 7.97
N VAL A 296 -10.93 -26.01 9.29
CA VAL A 296 -10.74 -27.19 10.12
C VAL A 296 -11.50 -28.30 9.40
N ALA A 297 -10.85 -29.43 9.16
CA ALA A 297 -11.40 -30.53 8.43
C ALA A 297 -12.78 -30.90 9.02
N VAL A 298 -13.82 -30.44 8.35
CA VAL A 298 -15.20 -30.84 8.68
C VAL A 298 -15.36 -32.22 8.07
N PRO A 299 -15.77 -33.24 8.88
CA PRO A 299 -15.95 -34.59 8.35
C PRO A 299 -16.92 -34.59 7.16
N PRO A 300 -16.72 -35.44 6.16
CA PRO A 300 -17.62 -35.53 5.02
C PRO A 300 -19.06 -35.98 5.49
N PRO A 301 -20.12 -35.50 4.82
CA PRO A 301 -20.12 -34.81 3.53
C PRO A 301 -20.16 -33.28 3.69
N ALA A 302 -19.02 -32.68 3.66
CA ALA A 302 -18.96 -31.22 3.66
C ALA A 302 -19.36 -30.70 2.28
N LYS A 303 -20.33 -29.81 2.22
CA LYS A 303 -20.49 -28.88 1.10
C LYS A 303 -19.15 -28.15 0.90
N PRO A 304 -18.79 -27.78 -0.34
CA PRO A 304 -17.59 -26.99 -0.56
C PRO A 304 -17.56 -25.81 0.40
N PRO A 305 -16.37 -25.42 0.92
CA PRO A 305 -16.29 -24.35 1.91
C PRO A 305 -17.02 -23.12 1.39
N GLN A 306 -18.03 -22.69 2.15
CA GLN A 306 -18.78 -21.48 1.83
C GLN A 306 -17.92 -20.28 2.22
N PRO A 307 -18.00 -19.12 1.53
CA PRO A 307 -17.32 -17.91 1.93
C PRO A 307 -17.92 -17.27 3.20
N GLN A 308 -18.55 -18.09 4.02
CA GLN A 308 -19.28 -17.71 5.23
C GLN A 308 -18.44 -16.89 6.22
N PRO A 309 -17.16 -17.21 6.47
CA PRO A 309 -16.37 -16.43 7.42
C PRO A 309 -16.18 -14.96 7.03
N ILE A 310 -16.15 -14.64 5.73
CA ILE A 310 -16.04 -13.24 5.30
C ILE A 310 -17.38 -12.50 5.44
N ILE A 311 -18.50 -13.19 5.20
CA ILE A 311 -19.84 -12.61 5.41
C ILE A 311 -20.05 -12.33 6.89
N ASP A 312 -19.73 -13.29 7.76
CA ASP A 312 -19.87 -13.15 9.21
C ASP A 312 -18.96 -12.05 9.79
N TRP A 313 -17.83 -11.74 9.13
CA TRP A 313 -16.97 -10.63 9.51
C TRP A 313 -17.53 -9.27 9.08
N VAL A 314 -18.16 -9.20 7.91
CA VAL A 314 -18.79 -7.96 7.38
C VAL A 314 -20.13 -7.70 8.07
N ASP A 315 -20.94 -8.73 8.25
CA ASP A 315 -22.29 -8.69 8.84
C ASP A 315 -22.47 -9.88 9.81
N PRO A 316 -21.96 -9.75 11.04
CA PRO A 316 -21.99 -10.85 11.99
C PRO A 316 -23.43 -11.20 12.43
N PRO A 317 -23.72 -12.51 12.59
CA PRO A 317 -25.07 -12.99 12.92
C PRO A 317 -25.52 -12.61 14.35
N THR A 318 -24.59 -12.15 15.19
CA THR A 318 -24.87 -11.77 16.58
C THR A 318 -24.99 -10.25 16.69
N ALA A 319 -26.14 -9.75 17.09
CA ALA A 319 -26.35 -8.33 17.33
C ALA A 319 -25.36 -7.77 18.34
N GLY A 320 -24.70 -6.66 17.99
CA GLY A 320 -23.67 -5.99 18.81
C GLY A 320 -22.26 -6.51 18.58
N SER A 321 -22.05 -7.50 17.70
CA SER A 321 -20.75 -7.85 17.17
C SER A 321 -20.26 -6.80 16.16
N TYR A 322 -19.00 -6.86 15.80
CA TYR A 322 -18.41 -5.91 14.88
C TYR A 322 -19.00 -6.03 13.47
N MET A 323 -19.37 -4.88 12.91
CA MET A 323 -19.68 -4.72 11.50
C MET A 323 -18.60 -3.87 10.86
N LEU A 324 -18.18 -4.20 9.64
CA LEU A 324 -17.28 -3.34 8.86
C LEU A 324 -17.96 -1.98 8.67
N PRO A 325 -17.30 -0.86 9.00
CA PRO A 325 -17.92 0.46 8.89
C PRO A 325 -18.35 0.77 7.46
N GLU A 326 -19.56 1.29 7.31
CA GLU A 326 -20.01 1.86 6.04
C GLU A 326 -19.17 3.10 5.71
N SER A 327 -18.53 3.10 4.56
CA SER A 327 -17.81 4.27 4.04
C SER A 327 -17.84 4.30 2.53
N GLN A 328 -18.13 5.45 1.96
CA GLN A 328 -18.00 5.70 0.53
C GLN A 328 -16.53 5.76 0.08
N ASN A 329 -15.60 5.98 1.03
CA ASN A 329 -14.17 6.11 0.78
C ASN A 329 -13.41 4.81 0.98
N GLY A 330 -14.07 3.65 0.99
CA GLY A 330 -13.43 2.37 1.16
C GLY A 330 -14.00 1.28 0.26
N ALA A 331 -13.20 0.25 0.01
CA ALA A 331 -13.62 -0.98 -0.65
C ALA A 331 -12.87 -2.18 -0.07
N LEU A 332 -13.61 -3.27 0.16
CA LEU A 332 -13.09 -4.55 0.66
C LEU A 332 -12.83 -5.49 -0.53
N TYR A 333 -11.66 -6.13 -0.54
CA TYR A 333 -11.28 -7.12 -1.55
C TYR A 333 -11.02 -8.49 -0.93
N PHE A 334 -11.55 -9.53 -1.55
CA PHE A 334 -11.51 -10.91 -1.10
C PHE A 334 -11.27 -11.85 -2.29
N PRO A 335 -10.55 -12.92 -2.14
CA PRO A 335 -9.81 -13.44 -0.97
C PRO A 335 -8.33 -13.04 -0.96
N TYR A 336 -7.58 -13.60 0.00
CA TYR A 336 -6.13 -13.65 -0.05
C TYR A 336 -5.65 -14.35 -1.32
N LEU A 337 -4.49 -13.95 -1.82
CA LEU A 337 -3.86 -14.54 -3.01
C LEU A 337 -2.63 -15.35 -2.62
N LEU A 338 -2.45 -16.48 -3.28
CA LEU A 338 -1.24 -17.29 -3.17
C LEU A 338 -0.13 -16.67 -4.02
N SER A 339 0.98 -16.36 -3.41
CA SER A 339 2.15 -15.81 -4.09
C SER A 339 3.44 -16.39 -3.51
N THR A 340 4.47 -16.49 -4.33
CA THR A 340 5.79 -16.94 -3.87
C THR A 340 6.42 -15.83 -3.04
N ASP A 341 6.74 -16.16 -1.78
CA ASP A 341 7.48 -15.27 -0.89
C ASP A 341 8.96 -15.24 -1.32
N PRO A 342 9.50 -14.08 -1.70
CA PRO A 342 10.89 -13.99 -2.15
C PRO A 342 11.91 -14.30 -1.04
N VAL A 343 11.50 -14.27 0.23
CA VAL A 343 12.40 -14.58 1.36
C VAL A 343 12.53 -16.07 1.57
N THR A 344 11.39 -16.77 1.64
CA THR A 344 11.35 -18.20 1.98
C THR A 344 11.34 -19.11 0.75
N GLY A 345 10.95 -18.59 -0.42
CA GLY A 345 10.71 -19.37 -1.64
C GLY A 345 9.43 -20.19 -1.60
N ASN A 346 8.67 -20.15 -0.52
CA ASN A 346 7.42 -20.86 -0.37
C ASN A 346 6.25 -20.05 -0.96
N VAL A 347 5.24 -20.76 -1.42
CA VAL A 347 3.96 -20.17 -1.78
C VAL A 347 3.17 -19.93 -0.51
N ILE A 348 2.88 -18.67 -0.22
CA ILE A 348 2.15 -18.25 0.99
C ILE A 348 0.94 -17.39 0.63
N PRO A 349 -0.08 -17.36 1.50
CA PRO A 349 -1.18 -16.40 1.37
C PRO A 349 -0.66 -14.98 1.61
N MET A 350 -1.01 -14.05 0.71
CA MET A 350 -0.72 -12.61 0.84
C MET A 350 -2.02 -11.82 0.79
N ALA A 351 -2.07 -10.74 1.57
CA ALA A 351 -3.20 -9.82 1.61
C ALA A 351 -3.40 -9.15 0.24
N PRO A 352 -4.64 -9.01 -0.25
CA PRO A 352 -4.93 -8.54 -1.61
C PRO A 352 -4.68 -7.05 -1.83
N SER A 353 -4.67 -6.21 -0.80
CA SER A 353 -4.64 -4.74 -0.94
C SER A 353 -3.46 -4.22 -1.77
N GLY A 354 -2.26 -4.77 -1.58
CA GLY A 354 -1.08 -4.37 -2.35
C GLY A 354 -1.21 -4.65 -3.84
N PHE A 355 -1.72 -5.82 -4.21
CA PHE A 355 -1.99 -6.19 -5.61
C PHE A 355 -3.05 -5.26 -6.22
N VAL A 356 -4.16 -5.07 -5.51
CA VAL A 356 -5.28 -4.25 -5.96
C VAL A 356 -4.87 -2.79 -6.12
N ALA A 357 -4.11 -2.23 -5.21
CA ALA A 357 -3.59 -0.87 -5.34
C ALA A 357 -2.70 -0.69 -6.58
N GLY A 358 -1.87 -1.69 -6.89
CA GLY A 358 -1.11 -1.72 -8.14
C GLY A 358 -2.00 -1.73 -9.39
N ILE A 359 -3.06 -2.56 -9.38
CA ILE A 359 -4.06 -2.59 -10.47
C ILE A 359 -4.81 -1.26 -10.59
N TYR A 360 -5.11 -0.58 -9.47
CA TYR A 360 -5.68 0.78 -9.51
C TYR A 360 -4.73 1.73 -10.23
N ALA A 361 -3.46 1.74 -9.85
CA ALA A 361 -2.46 2.61 -10.47
C ALA A 361 -2.28 2.32 -11.97
N ALA A 362 -2.20 1.04 -12.36
CA ALA A 362 -2.12 0.63 -13.76
C ALA A 362 -3.36 1.04 -14.58
N THR A 363 -4.56 0.90 -13.98
CA THR A 363 -5.82 1.30 -14.62
C THR A 363 -5.90 2.81 -14.78
N ASP A 364 -5.54 3.56 -13.75
CA ASP A 364 -5.53 5.02 -13.79
C ASP A 364 -4.58 5.55 -14.88
N ALA A 365 -3.37 4.99 -14.94
CA ALA A 365 -2.37 5.39 -15.93
C ALA A 365 -2.79 5.08 -17.37
N SER A 366 -3.49 3.96 -17.60
CA SER A 366 -3.85 3.51 -18.95
C SER A 366 -5.22 4.00 -19.44
N ARG A 367 -6.18 4.18 -18.53
CA ARG A 367 -7.59 4.41 -18.86
C ARG A 367 -8.23 5.57 -18.09
N GLY A 368 -7.56 6.10 -17.07
CA GLY A 368 -8.07 7.15 -16.18
C GLY A 368 -8.84 6.62 -14.96
N VAL A 369 -8.91 7.45 -13.92
CA VAL A 369 -9.52 7.13 -12.61
C VAL A 369 -11.02 6.81 -12.69
N TRP A 370 -11.69 7.25 -13.74
CA TRP A 370 -13.11 6.97 -14.02
C TRP A 370 -13.39 5.56 -14.55
N LYS A 371 -12.36 4.81 -14.95
CA LYS A 371 -12.49 3.40 -15.33
C LYS A 371 -12.46 2.52 -14.08
N ALA A 372 -13.47 1.64 -13.96
CA ALA A 372 -13.45 0.65 -12.88
C ALA A 372 -12.18 -0.21 -12.95
N PRO A 373 -11.41 -0.33 -11.86
CA PRO A 373 -10.22 -1.18 -11.78
C PRO A 373 -10.62 -2.65 -11.63
N ALA A 374 -11.47 -3.11 -12.51
CA ALA A 374 -12.02 -4.47 -12.55
C ALA A 374 -12.27 -4.93 -13.98
N GLY A 375 -12.36 -6.25 -14.17
CA GLY A 375 -12.61 -6.91 -15.44
C GLY A 375 -11.40 -7.67 -15.97
N LEU A 376 -11.53 -8.31 -17.13
CA LEU A 376 -10.51 -9.21 -17.68
C LEU A 376 -9.15 -8.51 -17.98
N ALA A 377 -9.15 -7.20 -18.11
CA ALA A 377 -7.93 -6.42 -18.33
C ALA A 377 -7.12 -6.17 -17.04
N THR A 378 -7.65 -6.55 -15.87
CA THR A 378 -7.00 -6.33 -14.56
C THR A 378 -6.29 -7.60 -14.07
N ASN A 379 -5.45 -8.18 -14.93
CA ASN A 379 -4.69 -9.36 -14.56
C ASN A 379 -3.69 -9.05 -13.44
N VAL A 380 -3.78 -9.82 -12.35
CA VAL A 380 -2.93 -9.66 -11.17
C VAL A 380 -1.63 -10.44 -11.39
N LEU A 381 -0.52 -9.74 -11.32
CA LEU A 381 0.81 -10.32 -11.49
C LEU A 381 1.33 -10.95 -10.18
N ASN A 382 2.27 -11.89 -10.32
CA ASN A 382 2.95 -12.54 -9.20
C ASN A 382 2.01 -13.28 -8.23
N THR A 383 0.98 -13.93 -8.78
CA THR A 383 0.10 -14.81 -8.01
C THR A 383 -0.16 -16.11 -8.74
N THR A 384 -0.31 -17.20 -8.00
CA THR A 384 -0.76 -18.50 -8.52
C THR A 384 -2.27 -18.67 -8.45
N GLY A 385 -2.97 -17.73 -7.84
CA GLY A 385 -4.43 -17.73 -7.73
C GLY A 385 -4.93 -17.38 -6.32
N PRO A 386 -6.25 -17.40 -6.14
CA PRO A 386 -6.86 -17.27 -4.83
C PRO A 386 -6.50 -18.45 -3.90
N VAL A 387 -6.48 -18.20 -2.58
CA VAL A 387 -6.41 -19.30 -1.59
C VAL A 387 -7.59 -20.26 -1.78
N SER A 388 -7.40 -21.53 -1.42
CA SER A 388 -8.41 -22.57 -1.66
C SER A 388 -9.77 -22.28 -0.98
N SER A 389 -9.75 -21.66 0.20
CA SER A 389 -10.95 -21.22 0.91
C SER A 389 -11.69 -20.05 0.24
N GLY A 390 -11.04 -19.35 -0.66
CA GLY A 390 -11.60 -18.22 -1.41
C GLY A 390 -12.01 -18.54 -2.84
N ILE A 391 -11.88 -19.80 -3.29
CA ILE A 391 -12.37 -20.21 -4.60
C ILE A 391 -13.90 -20.26 -4.55
N MET A 392 -14.55 -19.57 -5.48
CA MET A 392 -15.99 -19.41 -5.49
C MET A 392 -16.60 -19.57 -6.88
N ASN A 393 -17.86 -20.00 -6.93
CA ASN A 393 -18.69 -19.98 -8.14
C ASN A 393 -19.45 -18.64 -8.28
N ASP A 394 -20.18 -18.46 -9.39
CA ASP A 394 -20.92 -17.22 -9.68
C ASP A 394 -22.04 -16.94 -8.66
N GLN A 395 -22.71 -17.98 -8.15
CA GLN A 395 -23.77 -17.82 -7.15
C GLN A 395 -23.19 -17.35 -5.81
N GLN A 396 -22.08 -17.92 -5.38
CA GLN A 396 -21.39 -17.52 -4.15
C GLN A 396 -20.87 -16.09 -4.26
N GLN A 397 -20.31 -15.74 -5.42
CA GLN A 397 -19.92 -14.34 -5.67
C GLN A 397 -21.12 -13.39 -5.66
N GLY A 398 -22.27 -13.81 -6.19
CA GLY A 398 -23.50 -13.03 -6.14
C GLY A 398 -23.90 -12.64 -4.72
N VAL A 399 -23.78 -13.56 -3.76
CA VAL A 399 -24.03 -13.26 -2.34
C VAL A 399 -23.02 -12.25 -1.80
N LEU A 400 -21.73 -12.44 -2.09
CA LEU A 400 -20.67 -11.52 -1.64
C LEU A 400 -20.83 -10.11 -2.24
N ASN A 401 -21.23 -10.04 -3.50
CA ASN A 401 -21.46 -8.78 -4.20
C ASN A 401 -22.59 -7.95 -3.57
N LEU A 402 -23.64 -8.63 -3.07
CA LEU A 402 -24.73 -7.96 -2.34
C LEU A 402 -24.26 -7.34 -1.01
N GLN A 403 -23.19 -7.89 -0.41
CA GLN A 403 -22.56 -7.39 0.81
C GLN A 403 -21.40 -6.42 0.54
N SER A 404 -21.30 -5.86 -0.67
CA SER A 404 -20.23 -4.92 -1.07
C SER A 404 -18.82 -5.50 -1.03
N ILE A 405 -18.67 -6.83 -1.15
CA ILE A 405 -17.39 -7.52 -1.16
C ILE A 405 -16.92 -7.71 -2.60
N ASN A 406 -15.78 -7.11 -2.95
CA ASN A 406 -15.19 -7.24 -4.28
C ASN A 406 -14.33 -8.49 -4.36
N CYS A 407 -14.58 -9.32 -5.36
CA CYS A 407 -13.93 -10.62 -5.48
C CYS A 407 -12.71 -10.58 -6.43
N LEU A 408 -11.67 -11.32 -6.06
CA LEU A 408 -10.55 -11.67 -6.93
C LEU A 408 -10.79 -13.08 -7.45
N ARG A 409 -10.83 -13.27 -8.76
CA ARG A 409 -11.18 -14.56 -9.39
C ARG A 409 -10.15 -14.99 -10.40
N ALA A 410 -9.92 -16.29 -10.45
CA ALA A 410 -9.10 -16.90 -11.49
C ALA A 410 -9.98 -17.37 -12.65
N PHE A 411 -9.68 -16.92 -13.86
CA PHE A 411 -10.33 -17.35 -15.10
C PHE A 411 -9.36 -18.13 -15.97
N SER A 412 -9.84 -19.24 -16.54
CA SER A 412 -9.03 -20.06 -17.44
C SER A 412 -8.56 -19.24 -18.66
N GLY A 413 -7.27 -19.29 -18.96
CA GLY A 413 -6.67 -18.55 -20.07
C GLY A 413 -6.41 -17.06 -19.82
N VAL A 414 -6.87 -16.50 -18.69
CA VAL A 414 -6.66 -15.09 -18.35
C VAL A 414 -5.76 -14.94 -17.11
N GLY A 415 -5.95 -15.80 -16.11
CA GLY A 415 -5.30 -15.70 -14.81
C GLY A 415 -6.22 -15.09 -13.74
N THR A 416 -5.63 -14.58 -12.67
CA THR A 416 -6.35 -13.94 -11.57
C THR A 416 -6.63 -12.48 -11.91
N VAL A 417 -7.88 -12.07 -11.76
CA VAL A 417 -8.33 -10.69 -12.06
C VAL A 417 -9.15 -10.12 -10.91
N VAL A 418 -9.21 -8.80 -10.84
CA VAL A 418 -10.16 -8.08 -9.98
C VAL A 418 -11.54 -8.15 -10.63
N TRP A 419 -12.53 -8.72 -9.91
CA TRP A 419 -13.87 -8.97 -10.45
C TRP A 419 -14.97 -8.30 -9.60
N GLY A 420 -14.73 -7.07 -9.20
CA GLY A 420 -15.66 -6.23 -8.44
C GLY A 420 -15.10 -4.83 -8.25
N ALA A 421 -15.97 -3.83 -8.22
CA ALA A 421 -15.60 -2.42 -8.04
C ALA A 421 -16.67 -1.64 -7.27
N ARG A 422 -17.15 -2.20 -6.16
CA ARG A 422 -18.12 -1.60 -5.25
C ARG A 422 -17.46 -1.01 -4.01
N THR A 423 -18.00 0.10 -3.54
CA THR A 423 -17.61 0.70 -2.25
C THR A 423 -18.30 -0.01 -1.09
N LEU A 424 -17.89 0.26 0.14
CA LEU A 424 -18.51 -0.32 1.34
C LEU A 424 -19.97 0.10 1.55
N VAL A 425 -20.43 1.19 0.94
CA VAL A 425 -21.83 1.65 1.02
C VAL A 425 -22.72 1.10 -0.10
N ALA A 426 -22.19 0.25 -0.98
CA ALA A 426 -22.93 -0.20 -2.17
C ALA A 426 -24.20 -0.99 -1.84
N ALA A 427 -24.24 -1.66 -0.69
CA ALA A 427 -25.42 -2.37 -0.21
C ALA A 427 -26.49 -1.43 0.38
N ASN A 428 -26.14 -0.19 0.75
CA ASN A 428 -27.05 0.75 1.39
C ASN A 428 -27.79 1.60 0.34
N PRO A 429 -29.15 1.51 0.26
CA PRO A 429 -29.96 2.26 -0.71
C PRO A 429 -29.81 3.79 -0.62
N ALA A 430 -29.46 4.32 0.55
CA ALA A 430 -29.27 5.76 0.74
C ALA A 430 -28.03 6.31 0.03
N TYR A 431 -27.08 5.46 -0.34
CA TYR A 431 -25.79 5.84 -0.92
C TYR A 431 -25.59 5.32 -2.36
N GLN A 432 -26.65 5.09 -3.11
CA GLN A 432 -26.60 4.53 -4.47
C GLN A 432 -25.74 5.35 -5.45
N GLN A 433 -25.61 6.66 -5.23
CA GLN A 433 -24.74 7.52 -6.03
C GLN A 433 -23.24 7.16 -5.84
N TRP A 434 -22.87 6.57 -4.69
CA TRP A 434 -21.49 6.20 -4.33
C TRP A 434 -21.24 4.68 -4.41
N MET A 435 -22.15 3.93 -5.03
CA MET A 435 -22.04 2.47 -5.15
C MET A 435 -20.71 2.01 -5.75
N TYR A 436 -20.19 2.73 -6.73
CA TYR A 436 -19.04 2.28 -7.51
C TYR A 436 -17.75 3.03 -7.18
N VAL A 437 -16.67 2.26 -7.02
CA VAL A 437 -15.30 2.76 -6.80
C VAL A 437 -14.89 3.84 -7.80
N PRO A 438 -15.04 3.67 -9.13
CA PRO A 438 -14.61 4.70 -10.09
C PRO A 438 -15.40 6.01 -9.95
N VAL A 439 -16.66 5.95 -9.57
CA VAL A 439 -17.48 7.15 -9.34
C VAL A 439 -16.95 7.94 -8.14
N ARG A 440 -16.72 7.26 -7.01
CA ARG A 440 -16.20 7.94 -5.82
C ARG A 440 -14.77 8.45 -6.04
N ARG A 441 -13.92 7.65 -6.66
CA ARG A 441 -12.53 8.07 -6.94
C ARG A 441 -12.44 9.23 -7.92
N LEU A 442 -13.30 9.28 -8.94
CA LEU A 442 -13.41 10.44 -9.83
C LEU A 442 -13.79 11.70 -9.04
N THR A 443 -14.74 11.59 -8.11
CA THR A 443 -15.14 12.71 -7.24
C THR A 443 -13.97 13.19 -6.39
N LEU A 444 -13.26 12.27 -5.71
CA LEU A 444 -12.09 12.58 -4.89
C LEU A 444 -10.97 13.24 -5.72
N PHE A 445 -10.76 12.77 -6.94
CA PHE A 445 -9.80 13.37 -7.88
C PHE A 445 -10.18 14.82 -8.24
N ILE A 446 -11.46 15.09 -8.53
CA ILE A 446 -11.94 16.45 -8.81
C ILE A 446 -11.77 17.31 -7.56
N GLU A 447 -12.18 16.83 -6.38
CA GLU A 447 -12.04 17.55 -5.11
C GLU A 447 -10.58 17.92 -4.82
N GLN A 448 -9.64 16.96 -4.93
CA GLN A 448 -8.21 17.21 -4.71
C GLN A 448 -7.62 18.16 -5.75
N THR A 449 -8.02 18.02 -7.02
CA THR A 449 -7.57 18.91 -8.10
C THR A 449 -8.02 20.35 -7.84
N LEU A 450 -9.27 20.56 -7.49
CA LEU A 450 -9.79 21.91 -7.22
C LEU A 450 -9.15 22.50 -5.96
N LEU A 451 -9.01 21.72 -4.90
CA LEU A 451 -8.36 22.17 -3.66
C LEU A 451 -6.91 22.65 -3.88
N ALA A 452 -6.15 21.93 -4.70
CA ALA A 452 -4.77 22.28 -5.02
C ALA A 452 -4.66 23.55 -5.89
N ASN A 453 -5.59 23.71 -6.84
CA ASN A 453 -5.48 24.72 -7.88
C ASN A 453 -6.29 26.00 -7.63
N LEU A 454 -7.17 26.06 -6.62
CA LEU A 454 -7.96 27.25 -6.33
C LEU A 454 -7.37 28.11 -5.19
N ARG A 455 -6.16 27.84 -4.72
CA ARG A 455 -5.52 28.61 -3.64
C ARG A 455 -5.33 30.10 -4.01
N TRP A 456 -5.21 30.41 -5.29
CA TRP A 456 -5.07 31.80 -5.78
C TRP A 456 -6.34 32.65 -5.54
N VAL A 457 -7.51 32.02 -5.36
CA VAL A 457 -8.78 32.73 -5.11
C VAL A 457 -8.78 33.40 -3.74
N VAL A 458 -7.99 32.88 -2.79
CA VAL A 458 -7.97 33.35 -1.41
C VAL A 458 -7.32 34.74 -1.37
N PHE A 459 -8.00 35.70 -0.74
CA PHE A 459 -7.65 37.12 -0.65
C PHE A 459 -7.84 37.94 -1.94
N GLU A 460 -8.38 37.38 -3.03
CA GLU A 460 -8.80 38.16 -4.18
C GLU A 460 -10.11 38.93 -3.86
N PRO A 461 -10.37 40.08 -4.50
CA PRO A 461 -11.63 40.81 -4.34
C PRO A 461 -12.82 39.92 -4.72
N ASN A 462 -13.77 39.80 -3.78
CA ASN A 462 -14.95 38.94 -3.93
C ASN A 462 -16.05 39.64 -4.78
N ASP A 463 -15.92 39.59 -6.10
CA ASP A 463 -16.80 40.24 -7.05
C ASP A 463 -17.00 39.41 -8.34
N GLU A 464 -17.78 39.92 -9.27
CA GLU A 464 -18.14 39.24 -10.51
C GLU A 464 -16.93 38.88 -11.39
N PRO A 465 -15.88 39.71 -11.59
CA PRO A 465 -14.67 39.34 -12.31
C PRO A 465 -13.98 38.08 -11.74
N LEU A 466 -13.88 37.95 -10.42
CA LEU A 466 -13.33 36.77 -9.76
C LEU A 466 -14.19 35.52 -10.04
N TRP A 467 -15.52 35.64 -9.92
CA TRP A 467 -16.42 34.52 -10.15
C TRP A 467 -16.39 34.01 -11.57
N VAL A 468 -16.28 34.91 -12.56
CA VAL A 468 -16.11 34.56 -13.98
C VAL A 468 -14.78 33.85 -14.23
N ALA A 469 -13.68 34.30 -13.62
CA ALA A 469 -12.37 33.66 -13.73
C ALA A 469 -12.37 32.24 -13.13
N ILE A 470 -12.98 32.03 -11.96
CA ILE A 470 -13.16 30.73 -11.32
C ILE A 470 -13.97 29.81 -12.22
N THR A 471 -15.15 30.25 -12.68
CA THR A 471 -16.05 29.46 -13.52
C THR A 471 -15.37 29.04 -14.82
N SER A 472 -14.64 29.96 -15.46
CA SER A 472 -13.90 29.68 -16.68
C SER A 472 -12.81 28.64 -16.48
N SER A 473 -11.99 28.77 -15.41
CA SER A 473 -10.92 27.84 -15.10
C SER A 473 -11.42 26.44 -14.80
N ILE A 474 -12.46 26.31 -13.96
CA ILE A 474 -13.06 25.02 -13.62
C ILE A 474 -13.77 24.42 -14.84
N SER A 475 -14.50 25.21 -15.62
CA SER A 475 -15.18 24.72 -16.83
C SER A 475 -14.20 24.20 -17.87
N ALA A 476 -13.04 24.83 -18.04
CA ALA A 476 -11.99 24.34 -18.93
C ALA A 476 -11.43 22.98 -18.46
N PHE A 477 -11.24 22.79 -17.17
CA PHE A 477 -10.81 21.51 -16.59
C PHE A 477 -11.91 20.43 -16.79
N MET A 478 -13.16 20.70 -16.43
CA MET A 478 -14.28 19.76 -16.59
C MET A 478 -14.50 19.39 -18.07
N LEU A 479 -14.33 20.35 -18.98
CA LEU A 479 -14.38 20.10 -20.43
C LEU A 479 -13.26 19.16 -20.89
N SER A 480 -12.06 19.27 -20.30
CA SER A 480 -10.97 18.32 -20.58
C SER A 480 -11.31 16.91 -20.15
N LEU A 481 -11.94 16.73 -18.98
CA LEU A 481 -12.42 15.42 -18.50
C LEU A 481 -13.52 14.85 -19.39
N PHE A 482 -14.46 15.68 -19.82
CA PHE A 482 -15.49 15.28 -20.77
C PHE A 482 -14.91 14.77 -22.08
N ARG A 483 -13.94 15.50 -22.66
CA ARG A 483 -13.25 15.10 -23.90
C ARG A 483 -12.45 13.80 -23.76
N GLN A 484 -11.94 13.51 -22.57
CA GLN A 484 -11.27 12.25 -22.24
C GLN A 484 -12.27 11.08 -22.01
N GLY A 485 -13.58 11.35 -22.03
CA GLY A 485 -14.60 10.34 -21.81
C GLY A 485 -14.78 9.95 -20.34
N ALA A 486 -14.48 10.85 -19.39
CA ALA A 486 -14.67 10.62 -17.97
C ALA A 486 -16.13 10.81 -17.51
N LEU A 487 -16.91 11.59 -18.26
CA LEU A 487 -18.26 12.01 -17.90
C LEU A 487 -19.29 11.47 -18.89
N GLN A 488 -20.50 11.25 -18.41
CA GLN A 488 -21.65 10.83 -19.20
C GLN A 488 -22.33 12.06 -19.81
N GLY A 489 -22.77 11.98 -21.06
CA GLY A 489 -23.52 13.02 -21.78
C GLY A 489 -23.12 13.10 -23.23
N SER A 490 -24.00 13.62 -24.07
CA SER A 490 -23.74 13.86 -25.51
C SER A 490 -23.11 15.24 -25.72
N THR A 491 -23.42 16.18 -24.85
CA THR A 491 -22.92 17.56 -24.89
C THR A 491 -22.25 17.91 -23.56
N PRO A 492 -21.34 18.89 -23.51
CA PRO A 492 -20.75 19.33 -22.25
C PRO A 492 -21.79 19.77 -21.21
N SER A 493 -22.87 20.39 -21.64
CA SER A 493 -23.96 20.84 -20.75
C SER A 493 -24.75 19.69 -20.10
N ASP A 494 -24.78 18.50 -20.74
CA ASP A 494 -25.38 17.31 -20.15
C ASP A 494 -24.44 16.64 -19.15
N ALA A 495 -23.12 16.83 -19.34
CA ALA A 495 -22.08 16.14 -18.61
C ALA A 495 -21.64 16.85 -17.33
N PHE A 496 -21.61 18.17 -17.33
CA PHE A 496 -21.23 18.95 -16.15
C PHE A 496 -21.79 20.39 -16.17
N GLN A 497 -21.88 20.98 -14.99
CA GLN A 497 -22.22 22.38 -14.78
C GLN A 497 -21.31 22.97 -13.71
N VAL A 498 -20.79 24.15 -13.99
CA VAL A 498 -20.01 24.95 -13.02
C VAL A 498 -20.74 26.28 -12.81
N LYS A 499 -20.99 26.63 -11.57
CA LYS A 499 -21.72 27.83 -11.20
C LYS A 499 -21.01 28.55 -10.06
N CYS A 500 -20.68 29.80 -10.30
CA CYS A 500 -20.15 30.74 -9.30
C CYS A 500 -20.64 32.13 -9.72
N ASP A 501 -21.73 32.59 -9.10
CA ASP A 501 -22.39 33.85 -9.42
C ASP A 501 -23.19 34.38 -8.22
N SER A 502 -23.93 35.48 -8.40
CA SER A 502 -24.78 36.08 -7.36
C SER A 502 -25.91 35.16 -6.85
N THR A 503 -26.21 34.05 -7.54
CA THR A 503 -27.20 33.06 -7.07
C THR A 503 -26.58 31.98 -6.19
N THR A 504 -25.28 31.78 -6.28
CA THR A 504 -24.52 30.83 -5.42
C THR A 504 -23.87 31.55 -4.24
N THR A 505 -23.41 32.78 -4.43
CA THR A 505 -22.79 33.64 -3.39
C THR A 505 -23.75 34.78 -3.08
N SER A 506 -24.44 34.71 -1.94
CA SER A 506 -25.34 35.77 -1.51
C SER A 506 -24.59 37.02 -1.09
N PRO A 507 -25.25 38.24 -1.06
CA PRO A 507 -24.63 39.45 -0.52
C PRO A 507 -24.17 39.30 0.95
N ALA A 508 -24.84 38.44 1.72
CA ALA A 508 -24.43 38.13 3.09
C ALA A 508 -23.14 37.32 3.15
N ASP A 509 -23.00 36.32 2.28
CA ASP A 509 -21.76 35.53 2.13
C ASP A 509 -20.60 36.41 1.66
N GLN A 510 -20.87 37.27 0.66
CA GLN A 510 -19.89 38.21 0.13
C GLN A 510 -19.38 39.17 1.22
N ALA A 511 -20.27 39.67 2.08
CA ALA A 511 -19.92 40.57 3.16
C ALA A 511 -18.96 39.93 4.21
N ILE A 512 -19.01 38.62 4.36
CA ILE A 512 -18.12 37.86 5.28
C ILE A 512 -16.99 37.14 4.55
N GLY A 513 -16.77 37.42 3.26
CA GLY A 513 -15.65 36.92 2.47
C GLY A 513 -15.80 35.51 1.97
N ILE A 514 -17.01 34.96 1.88
CA ILE A 514 -17.28 33.62 1.35
C ILE A 514 -17.58 33.69 -0.16
N VAL A 515 -16.97 32.79 -0.94
CA VAL A 515 -17.29 32.51 -2.35
C VAL A 515 -17.79 31.08 -2.45
N ASN A 516 -19.02 30.92 -2.93
CA ASN A 516 -19.65 29.61 -3.11
C ASN A 516 -19.54 29.15 -4.56
N ILE A 517 -18.91 27.99 -4.77
CA ILE A 517 -18.70 27.37 -6.09
C ILE A 517 -19.48 26.05 -6.12
N VAL A 518 -20.33 25.87 -7.10
CA VAL A 518 -21.08 24.63 -7.34
C VAL A 518 -20.55 23.96 -8.59
N VAL A 519 -20.07 22.72 -8.44
CA VAL A 519 -19.62 21.87 -9.54
C VAL A 519 -20.48 20.62 -9.55
N ALA A 520 -21.34 20.47 -10.53
CA ALA A 520 -22.17 19.29 -10.74
C ALA A 520 -21.66 18.53 -11.98
N PHE A 521 -21.66 17.21 -11.91
CA PHE A 521 -21.21 16.38 -13.03
C PHE A 521 -21.92 15.02 -13.03
N ALA A 522 -22.00 14.40 -14.21
CA ALA A 522 -22.58 13.08 -14.44
C ALA A 522 -21.44 12.06 -14.63
N PRO A 523 -21.07 11.25 -13.59
CA PRO A 523 -20.01 10.26 -13.71
C PRO A 523 -20.46 9.07 -14.55
N LEU A 524 -19.51 8.47 -15.30
CA LEU A 524 -19.75 7.17 -15.93
C LEU A 524 -19.86 6.07 -14.86
N LYS A 525 -20.88 5.22 -15.01
CA LYS A 525 -21.04 4.02 -14.19
C LYS A 525 -20.56 2.79 -14.96
N PRO A 526 -19.87 1.83 -14.32
CA PRO A 526 -19.46 0.60 -15.01
C PRO A 526 -20.67 -0.26 -15.35
N ALA A 527 -20.62 -0.96 -16.49
CA ALA A 527 -21.55 -2.05 -16.79
C ALA A 527 -21.15 -3.27 -15.93
N GLU A 528 -21.90 -3.56 -14.90
CA GLU A 528 -21.68 -4.71 -14.01
C GLU A 528 -22.44 -5.94 -14.48
N PHE A 529 -23.65 -5.75 -15.03
CA PHE A 529 -24.51 -6.83 -15.51
C PHE A 529 -24.83 -6.64 -16.99
N VAL A 530 -24.64 -7.69 -17.78
CA VAL A 530 -24.99 -7.74 -19.19
C VAL A 530 -26.06 -8.81 -19.39
N VAL A 531 -27.25 -8.41 -19.85
CA VAL A 531 -28.34 -9.32 -20.15
C VAL A 531 -28.44 -9.48 -21.66
N VAL A 532 -28.20 -10.69 -22.15
CA VAL A 532 -28.38 -11.04 -23.58
C VAL A 532 -29.70 -11.76 -23.74
N GLN A 533 -30.63 -11.15 -24.48
CA GLN A 533 -31.90 -11.77 -24.84
C GLN A 533 -31.75 -12.44 -26.20
N ILE A 534 -31.97 -13.75 -26.26
CA ILE A 534 -31.94 -14.53 -27.49
C ILE A 534 -33.37 -14.91 -27.82
N ALA A 535 -33.89 -14.43 -28.94
CA ALA A 535 -35.20 -14.83 -29.49
C ALA A 535 -34.97 -15.69 -30.73
N GLN A 536 -35.62 -16.84 -30.81
CA GLN A 536 -35.66 -17.66 -32.01
C GLN A 536 -36.74 -17.08 -32.93
N LEU A 537 -36.35 -16.59 -34.10
CA LEU A 537 -37.33 -16.25 -35.13
C LEU A 537 -37.91 -17.54 -35.70
N ALA A 538 -39.21 -17.77 -35.51
CA ALA A 538 -39.92 -18.83 -36.23
C ALA A 538 -39.80 -18.54 -37.72
N GLY A 539 -39.24 -19.48 -38.49
CA GLY A 539 -39.11 -19.31 -39.94
C GLY A 539 -40.48 -18.99 -40.57
N GLN A 540 -40.53 -17.89 -41.31
CA GLN A 540 -41.69 -17.68 -42.19
C GLN A 540 -41.70 -18.84 -43.18
N THR A 541 -42.70 -19.71 -43.11
CA THR A 541 -43.02 -20.64 -44.19
C THR A 541 -43.29 -19.77 -45.41
N ALA A 542 -42.40 -19.86 -46.42
CA ALA A 542 -42.67 -19.27 -47.72
C ALA A 542 -44.01 -19.85 -48.18
N GLY A 543 -45.04 -18.98 -48.19
CA GLY A 543 -46.31 -19.32 -48.76
C GLY A 543 -46.13 -19.63 -50.22
N ALA A 544 -46.68 -20.79 -50.64
CA ALA A 544 -46.75 -21.25 -52.00
C ALA A 544 -47.62 -20.30 -52.83
#